data_d96c015c00e75e5e6629b6c9fb19eb9a
#
_entry.id   d96c015c00e75e5e6629b6c9fb19eb9a
#
_cell.length_a   1.000
_cell.length_b   1.000
_cell.length_c   1.000
_cell.angle_alpha   90.00
_cell.angle_beta   90.00
_cell.angle_gamma   90.00
#
_symmetry.space_group_name_H-M   'P 1'
#
loop_
_entity.id
_entity.type
_entity.pdbx_description
1 polymer ?
#
loop_
_entity_poly.entity_id
_entity_poly.type
_entity_poly.pdbx_seq_one_letter_code
_entity_poly.pdbx_strand_id
1 'polypeptide(L)'
;MHVTTYWLEHAWLDTHVEPGVSVTVADGRITGVRTGDDTPPPGATVLRGLTLPGLANTHSHAFHRALRGKVQVGSGTFWTWREMMYRVATRLTPDTYHELARAVYAEMALAGITSVGEFHYMHHAPGGTPYDNPNAMGEALIAAAGDAGIRITLLDTAYLSSGISKRRGGKPPDRHQVRFSDGTAHAWAERVSALADRYTKDDEHVRIGAAVHSVRAVPAEQLSTVAEWAEARETPLHVHLSEQTAENDACLATHDRTPARLLADHGVLGPRTTAVHSTHLTDDDIALLGSTRTGTCMCPTTERDLADGIGPAAGLQHAGSPLSLGSDSHAVIDIFEEARALELNERLRTRTRGHWTAAALLTAATADGHAALGRPEAGRIERGALADLVTIALDSVRTVGQVPRLGAEIAVFAATAADVRHTIVGGRHLVRDGAHTLIPDVPEALARSIAAVRG
;
A
#
# COMPACT_ATOMS: atom_id res chain seq x y z
N MET A 1 -20.78 -25.05 -3.31
CA MET A 1 -20.55 -23.85 -2.48
C MET A 1 -20.11 -24.28 -1.09
N HIS A 2 -18.92 -23.92 -0.67
CA HIS A 2 -18.48 -24.12 0.71
C HIS A 2 -18.88 -22.89 1.51
N VAL A 3 -19.80 -23.06 2.47
CA VAL A 3 -20.26 -21.97 3.34
C VAL A 3 -19.52 -22.08 4.66
N THR A 4 -18.86 -21.00 5.09
CA THR A 4 -18.18 -20.90 6.36
C THR A 4 -18.87 -19.85 7.22
N THR A 5 -19.04 -20.12 8.52
CA THR A 5 -19.55 -19.14 9.49
C THR A 5 -18.43 -18.80 10.47
N TYR A 6 -18.17 -17.53 10.64
CA TYR A 6 -17.31 -16.97 11.68
C TYR A 6 -18.18 -16.35 12.77
N TRP A 7 -17.84 -16.60 14.04
CA TRP A 7 -18.42 -15.87 15.16
C TRP A 7 -17.35 -14.97 15.75
N LEU A 8 -17.64 -13.67 15.77
CA LEU A 8 -16.76 -12.60 16.20
C LEU A 8 -17.18 -12.18 17.61
N GLU A 9 -16.27 -12.28 18.58
CA GLU A 9 -16.56 -11.86 19.95
C GLU A 9 -16.95 -10.38 20.03
N HIS A 10 -16.17 -9.53 19.33
CA HIS A 10 -16.48 -8.13 19.06
C HIS A 10 -16.17 -7.84 17.59
N ALA A 11 -17.02 -7.10 16.91
CA ALA A 11 -16.84 -6.69 15.52
C ALA A 11 -16.96 -5.18 15.36
N TRP A 12 -16.03 -4.56 14.63
CA TRP A 12 -16.16 -3.19 14.20
C TRP A 12 -17.07 -3.14 12.95
N LEU A 13 -18.27 -2.61 13.11
CA LEU A 13 -19.25 -2.43 12.04
C LEU A 13 -19.33 -0.96 11.66
N ASP A 14 -18.36 -0.53 10.83
CA ASP A 14 -18.24 0.82 10.23
C ASP A 14 -18.11 1.97 11.24
N THR A 15 -19.01 2.10 12.20
CA THR A 15 -19.04 3.25 13.13
C THR A 15 -18.98 2.86 14.62
N HIS A 16 -19.15 1.59 14.94
CA HIS A 16 -19.22 1.13 16.33
C HIS A 16 -18.83 -0.35 16.46
N VAL A 17 -18.63 -0.77 17.67
CA VAL A 17 -18.38 -2.18 18.01
C VAL A 17 -19.67 -2.88 18.42
N GLU A 18 -19.96 -4.00 17.76
CA GLU A 18 -21.02 -4.94 18.16
C GLU A 18 -20.42 -6.20 18.79
N PRO A 19 -20.95 -6.66 19.94
CA PRO A 19 -20.59 -7.96 20.50
C PRO A 19 -21.38 -9.09 19.82
N GLY A 20 -20.80 -10.29 19.76
CA GLY A 20 -21.49 -11.49 19.32
C GLY A 20 -22.04 -11.40 17.90
N VAL A 21 -21.14 -11.24 16.93
CA VAL A 21 -21.52 -11.10 15.52
C VAL A 21 -21.19 -12.37 14.75
N SER A 22 -22.19 -12.94 14.05
CA SER A 22 -21.99 -14.05 13.12
C SER A 22 -21.88 -13.55 11.68
N VAL A 23 -20.78 -13.91 11.01
CA VAL A 23 -20.52 -13.58 9.60
C VAL A 23 -20.52 -14.87 8.78
N THR A 24 -21.44 -14.96 7.82
CA THR A 24 -21.50 -16.08 6.87
C THR A 24 -20.80 -15.72 5.59
N VAL A 25 -19.92 -16.61 5.12
CA VAL A 25 -19.09 -16.42 3.95
C VAL A 25 -19.35 -17.54 2.95
N ALA A 26 -19.52 -17.18 1.69
CA ALA A 26 -19.54 -18.13 0.56
C ALA A 26 -18.79 -17.48 -0.62
N ASP A 27 -18.01 -18.30 -1.33
CA ASP A 27 -17.27 -17.89 -2.54
C ASP A 27 -16.45 -16.60 -2.35
N GLY A 28 -15.77 -16.49 -1.20
CA GLY A 28 -14.89 -15.36 -0.88
C GLY A 28 -15.60 -14.09 -0.41
N ARG A 29 -16.93 -14.07 -0.35
CA ARG A 29 -17.74 -12.89 0.01
C ARG A 29 -18.58 -13.11 1.25
N ILE A 30 -18.86 -12.03 1.95
CA ILE A 30 -19.80 -11.99 3.07
C ILE A 30 -21.22 -12.08 2.50
N THR A 31 -21.94 -13.16 2.83
CA THR A 31 -23.33 -13.37 2.41
C THR A 31 -24.35 -13.01 3.48
N GLY A 32 -23.92 -12.89 4.73
CA GLY A 32 -24.76 -12.48 5.85
C GLY A 32 -23.96 -11.99 7.04
N VAL A 33 -24.49 -10.99 7.72
CA VAL A 33 -24.01 -10.47 9.01
C VAL A 33 -25.20 -10.46 9.96
N ARG A 34 -25.06 -11.09 11.12
CA ARG A 34 -26.09 -11.16 12.17
C ARG A 34 -25.46 -10.76 13.49
N THR A 35 -26.10 -9.86 14.20
CA THR A 35 -25.73 -9.37 15.53
C THR A 35 -26.57 -10.02 16.62
N GLY A 36 -26.12 -9.93 17.88
CA GLY A 36 -26.85 -10.42 19.05
C GLY A 36 -26.76 -11.93 19.28
N ASP A 37 -25.73 -12.57 18.75
CA ASP A 37 -25.41 -13.97 19.03
C ASP A 37 -24.51 -14.07 20.29
N ASP A 38 -25.10 -14.14 21.49
CA ASP A 38 -24.34 -14.22 22.75
C ASP A 38 -23.40 -15.43 22.84
N THR A 39 -23.67 -16.47 22.04
CA THR A 39 -22.85 -17.69 21.98
C THR A 39 -22.59 -18.08 20.52
N PRO A 40 -21.42 -18.69 20.25
CA PRO A 40 -21.09 -19.15 18.91
C PRO A 40 -22.14 -20.16 18.37
N PRO A 41 -22.67 -19.95 17.17
CA PRO A 41 -23.51 -20.95 16.52
C PRO A 41 -22.77 -22.29 16.33
N PRO A 42 -23.46 -23.44 16.32
CA PRO A 42 -22.83 -24.73 16.07
C PRO A 42 -22.04 -24.74 14.76
N GLY A 43 -20.79 -25.17 14.81
CA GLY A 43 -19.91 -25.27 13.66
C GLY A 43 -19.27 -23.96 13.22
N ALA A 44 -19.54 -22.83 13.88
CA ALA A 44 -18.86 -21.57 13.59
C ALA A 44 -17.40 -21.58 14.05
N THR A 45 -16.54 -20.96 13.25
CA THR A 45 -15.16 -20.65 13.68
C THR A 45 -15.17 -19.43 14.59
N VAL A 46 -14.66 -19.60 15.81
CA VAL A 46 -14.68 -18.54 16.84
C VAL A 46 -13.46 -17.66 16.70
N LEU A 47 -13.68 -16.35 16.56
CA LEU A 47 -12.64 -15.32 16.57
C LEU A 47 -12.76 -14.48 17.86
N ARG A 48 -11.88 -14.75 18.83
CA ARG A 48 -11.85 -14.03 20.11
C ARG A 48 -11.01 -12.77 20.01
N GLY A 49 -11.52 -11.67 20.53
CA GLY A 49 -10.92 -10.34 20.47
C GLY A 49 -11.78 -9.37 19.67
N LEU A 50 -11.17 -8.34 19.11
CA LEU A 50 -11.84 -7.37 18.24
C LEU A 50 -11.53 -7.67 16.78
N THR A 51 -12.56 -7.97 16.02
CA THR A 51 -12.46 -8.18 14.57
C THR A 51 -12.79 -6.89 13.83
N LEU A 52 -11.90 -6.51 12.94
CA LEU A 52 -11.96 -5.37 12.03
C LEU A 52 -12.07 -5.88 10.59
N PRO A 53 -12.48 -5.06 9.62
CA PRO A 53 -12.20 -5.33 8.22
C PRO A 53 -10.70 -5.53 8.01
N GLY A 54 -10.31 -6.32 7.00
CA GLY A 54 -8.92 -6.49 6.61
C GLY A 54 -8.24 -5.16 6.29
N LEU A 55 -6.98 -5.01 6.68
CA LEU A 55 -6.22 -3.79 6.46
C LEU A 55 -5.70 -3.72 5.02
N ALA A 56 -5.64 -2.52 4.46
CA ALA A 56 -5.03 -2.21 3.18
C ALA A 56 -3.66 -1.55 3.39
N ASN A 57 -2.64 -2.06 2.72
CA ASN A 57 -1.35 -1.38 2.56
C ASN A 57 -1.34 -0.74 1.17
N THR A 58 -1.64 0.55 1.10
CA THR A 58 -1.91 1.23 -0.17
C THR A 58 -0.64 1.50 -0.98
N HIS A 59 0.53 1.51 -0.36
CA HIS A 59 1.81 1.74 -1.02
C HIS A 59 2.92 0.89 -0.41
N SER A 60 3.65 0.17 -1.27
CA SER A 60 4.67 -0.80 -0.90
C SER A 60 5.72 -0.95 -1.99
N HIS A 61 6.95 -1.15 -1.57
CA HIS A 61 8.07 -1.64 -2.36
C HIS A 61 8.67 -2.87 -1.66
N ALA A 62 8.19 -4.06 -1.95
CA ALA A 62 8.55 -5.28 -1.21
C ALA A 62 10.06 -5.47 -1.00
N PHE A 63 10.88 -5.14 -2.01
CA PHE A 63 12.33 -5.33 -1.92
C PHE A 63 13.02 -4.37 -0.95
N HIS A 64 12.41 -3.23 -0.59
CA HIS A 64 12.95 -2.32 0.41
C HIS A 64 13.06 -2.97 1.80
N ARG A 65 12.26 -4.02 2.07
CA ARG A 65 12.40 -4.79 3.33
C ARG A 65 13.83 -5.28 3.59
N ALA A 66 14.60 -5.54 2.53
CA ALA A 66 16.01 -5.94 2.65
C ALA A 66 16.95 -4.82 3.15
N LEU A 67 16.46 -3.57 3.21
CA LEU A 67 17.21 -2.39 3.67
C LEU A 67 17.04 -2.12 5.16
N ARG A 68 15.96 -2.62 5.80
CA ARG A 68 15.62 -2.37 7.21
C ARG A 68 16.81 -2.63 8.14
N GLY A 69 17.10 -1.67 9.04
CA GLY A 69 18.19 -1.73 10.00
C GLY A 69 19.58 -1.47 9.44
N LYS A 70 19.75 -1.25 8.12
CA LYS A 70 21.04 -0.95 7.48
C LYS A 70 21.18 0.52 7.09
N VAL A 71 20.10 1.09 6.58
CA VAL A 71 20.08 2.46 6.09
C VAL A 71 20.08 3.49 7.22
N GLN A 72 19.77 3.05 8.45
CA GLN A 72 19.80 3.87 9.66
C GLN A 72 21.20 3.92 10.34
N VAL A 73 22.21 3.25 9.75
CA VAL A 73 23.57 3.25 10.32
C VAL A 73 24.28 4.57 10.01
N GLY A 74 24.65 5.30 11.05
CA GLY A 74 25.35 6.58 10.92
C GLY A 74 24.45 7.76 10.56
N SER A 75 25.02 8.81 9.99
CA SER A 75 24.30 9.97 9.46
C SER A 75 24.01 9.75 7.98
N GLY A 76 22.82 9.27 7.67
CA GLY A 76 22.35 9.07 6.29
C GLY A 76 21.49 10.23 5.78
N THR A 77 21.29 10.27 4.48
CA THR A 77 20.34 11.13 3.78
C THR A 77 19.50 10.27 2.84
N PHE A 78 18.41 10.81 2.30
CA PHE A 78 17.66 10.17 1.22
C PHE A 78 18.58 9.64 0.09
N TRP A 79 19.67 10.35 -0.23
CA TRP A 79 20.59 9.94 -1.30
C TRP A 79 21.44 8.73 -0.94
N THR A 80 21.91 8.61 0.30
CA THR A 80 22.65 7.42 0.76
C THR A 80 21.76 6.20 0.87
N TRP A 81 20.49 6.38 1.28
CA TRP A 81 19.46 5.35 1.24
C TRP A 81 19.24 4.84 -0.19
N ARG A 82 19.10 5.77 -1.14
CA ARG A 82 18.88 5.46 -2.57
C ARG A 82 20.03 4.64 -3.19
N GLU A 83 21.29 4.92 -2.81
CA GLU A 83 22.42 4.11 -3.26
C GLU A 83 22.35 2.67 -2.77
N MET A 84 21.97 2.45 -1.50
CA MET A 84 21.79 1.11 -0.96
C MET A 84 20.62 0.39 -1.63
N MET A 85 19.54 1.08 -1.90
CA MET A 85 18.39 0.55 -2.64
C MET A 85 18.81 0.04 -4.03
N TYR A 86 19.61 0.80 -4.77
CA TYR A 86 20.13 0.35 -6.07
C TYR A 86 21.00 -0.90 -5.96
N ARG A 87 21.80 -1.05 -4.90
CA ARG A 87 22.62 -2.27 -4.68
C ARG A 87 21.74 -3.50 -4.51
N VAL A 88 20.66 -3.42 -3.76
CA VAL A 88 19.69 -4.52 -3.64
C VAL A 88 19.00 -4.74 -4.98
N ALA A 89 18.49 -3.68 -5.59
CA ALA A 89 17.79 -3.74 -6.86
C ALA A 89 18.61 -4.46 -7.94
N THR A 90 19.92 -4.22 -8.06
CA THR A 90 20.77 -4.85 -9.08
C THR A 90 20.94 -6.36 -8.93
N ARG A 91 20.58 -6.95 -7.79
CA ARG A 91 20.72 -8.40 -7.50
C ARG A 91 19.42 -9.17 -7.64
N LEU A 92 18.32 -8.47 -7.83
CA LEU A 92 17.02 -9.12 -7.98
C LEU A 92 16.88 -9.72 -9.38
N THR A 93 16.47 -10.97 -9.39
CA THR A 93 15.96 -11.73 -10.54
C THR A 93 14.50 -12.06 -10.28
N PRO A 94 13.72 -12.53 -11.27
CA PRO A 94 12.35 -12.96 -11.00
C PRO A 94 12.25 -13.94 -9.81
N ASP A 95 13.16 -14.94 -9.71
CA ASP A 95 13.14 -15.93 -8.65
C ASP A 95 13.46 -15.33 -7.27
N THR A 96 14.55 -14.53 -7.16
CA THR A 96 14.91 -13.91 -5.88
C THR A 96 13.94 -12.84 -5.46
N TYR A 97 13.28 -12.18 -6.42
CA TYR A 97 12.21 -11.20 -6.12
C TYR A 97 10.95 -11.90 -5.62
N HIS A 98 10.56 -13.00 -6.24
CA HIS A 98 9.47 -13.85 -5.77
C HIS A 98 9.69 -14.30 -4.32
N GLU A 99 10.84 -14.90 -4.01
CA GLU A 99 11.15 -15.42 -2.67
C GLU A 99 11.13 -14.28 -1.61
N LEU A 100 11.73 -13.14 -1.93
CA LEU A 100 11.72 -11.98 -1.03
C LEU A 100 10.32 -11.42 -0.82
N ALA A 101 9.60 -11.16 -1.91
CA ALA A 101 8.24 -10.60 -1.84
C ALA A 101 7.27 -11.55 -1.13
N ARG A 102 7.37 -12.87 -1.39
CA ARG A 102 6.57 -13.88 -0.70
C ARG A 102 6.73 -13.83 0.82
N ALA A 103 7.98 -13.70 1.30
CA ALA A 103 8.25 -13.57 2.73
C ALA A 103 7.76 -12.24 3.31
N VAL A 104 7.88 -11.14 2.56
CA VAL A 104 7.39 -9.81 2.95
C VAL A 104 5.86 -9.77 3.00
N TYR A 105 5.19 -10.34 2.02
CA TYR A 105 3.72 -10.42 2.01
C TYR A 105 3.18 -11.33 3.11
N ALA A 106 3.94 -12.36 3.51
CA ALA A 106 3.61 -13.14 4.70
C ALA A 106 3.79 -12.31 6.00
N GLU A 107 4.83 -11.46 6.10
CA GLU A 107 4.95 -10.48 7.21
C GLU A 107 3.76 -9.51 7.23
N MET A 108 3.30 -9.04 6.06
CA MET A 108 2.10 -8.22 5.95
C MET A 108 0.84 -8.95 6.43
N ALA A 109 0.66 -10.21 6.05
CA ALA A 109 -0.47 -11.02 6.52
C ALA A 109 -0.46 -11.18 8.05
N LEU A 110 0.71 -11.40 8.66
CA LEU A 110 0.88 -11.43 10.12
C LEU A 110 0.55 -10.09 10.79
N ALA A 111 0.69 -8.99 10.05
CA ALA A 111 0.30 -7.65 10.49
C ALA A 111 -1.18 -7.28 10.21
N GLY A 112 -1.99 -8.24 9.71
CA GLY A 112 -3.41 -8.01 9.43
C GLY A 112 -3.72 -7.38 8.07
N ILE A 113 -2.70 -7.23 7.21
CA ILE A 113 -2.86 -6.66 5.87
C ILE A 113 -3.40 -7.75 4.94
N THR A 114 -4.51 -7.46 4.27
CA THR A 114 -5.19 -8.39 3.35
C THR A 114 -5.01 -8.02 1.88
N SER A 115 -4.67 -6.76 1.60
CA SER A 115 -4.38 -6.27 0.25
C SER A 115 -3.19 -5.34 0.25
N VAL A 116 -2.36 -5.43 -0.80
CA VAL A 116 -1.19 -4.57 -1.00
C VAL A 116 -1.24 -3.88 -2.36
N GLY A 117 -0.91 -2.58 -2.39
CA GLY A 117 -0.55 -1.83 -3.59
C GLY A 117 0.97 -1.87 -3.76
N GLU A 118 1.44 -2.74 -4.61
CA GLU A 118 2.87 -2.90 -4.86
C GLU A 118 3.31 -1.99 -6.01
N PHE A 119 4.07 -0.95 -5.67
CA PHE A 119 4.57 0.05 -6.62
C PHE A 119 5.83 -0.50 -7.31
N HIS A 120 5.60 -1.16 -8.45
CA HIS A 120 6.57 -1.99 -9.15
C HIS A 120 7.27 -1.26 -10.29
N TYR A 121 8.57 -1.03 -10.19
CA TYR A 121 9.38 -0.37 -11.23
C TYR A 121 10.62 -1.16 -11.67
N MET A 122 10.79 -2.40 -11.27
CA MET A 122 11.89 -3.25 -11.75
C MET A 122 11.40 -4.18 -12.86
N HIS A 123 11.62 -3.79 -14.11
CA HIS A 123 11.07 -4.50 -15.26
C HIS A 123 12.07 -5.44 -15.94
N HIS A 124 13.33 -5.01 -16.05
CA HIS A 124 14.34 -5.67 -16.90
C HIS A 124 15.45 -6.31 -16.05
N ALA A 125 16.27 -7.15 -16.70
CA ALA A 125 17.47 -7.71 -16.11
C ALA A 125 18.50 -6.59 -15.78
N PRO A 126 19.51 -6.86 -14.94
CA PRO A 126 20.61 -5.93 -14.74
C PRO A 126 21.22 -5.47 -16.07
N GLY A 127 21.42 -4.15 -16.22
CA GLY A 127 21.87 -3.56 -17.46
C GLY A 127 20.76 -3.18 -18.45
N GLY A 128 19.48 -3.42 -18.09
CA GLY A 128 18.31 -2.98 -18.85
C GLY A 128 17.91 -3.92 -20.01
N THR A 129 18.48 -5.13 -20.06
CA THR A 129 18.08 -6.13 -21.06
C THR A 129 16.72 -6.71 -20.70
N PRO A 130 15.71 -6.69 -21.58
CA PRO A 130 14.44 -7.36 -21.33
C PRO A 130 14.63 -8.87 -21.08
N TYR A 131 13.80 -9.43 -20.22
CA TYR A 131 13.65 -10.88 -20.11
C TYR A 131 12.89 -11.43 -21.33
N ASP A 132 12.98 -12.74 -21.58
CA ASP A 132 12.17 -13.42 -22.61
C ASP A 132 10.68 -13.17 -22.42
N ASN A 133 10.22 -13.19 -21.16
CA ASN A 133 8.93 -12.65 -20.74
C ASN A 133 9.14 -11.23 -20.18
N PRO A 134 8.72 -10.18 -20.88
CA PRO A 134 8.96 -8.80 -20.44
C PRO A 134 8.30 -8.43 -19.10
N ASN A 135 7.33 -9.23 -18.65
CA ASN A 135 6.60 -9.03 -17.39
C ASN A 135 7.06 -9.99 -16.27
N ALA A 136 8.16 -10.73 -16.46
CA ALA A 136 8.61 -11.76 -15.50
C ALA A 136 8.77 -11.24 -14.06
N MET A 137 9.26 -10.00 -13.89
CA MET A 137 9.43 -9.39 -12.56
C MET A 137 8.08 -9.04 -11.90
N GLY A 138 7.12 -8.51 -12.66
CA GLY A 138 5.77 -8.23 -12.16
C GLY A 138 4.99 -9.52 -11.85
N GLU A 139 5.12 -10.54 -12.71
CA GLU A 139 4.50 -11.85 -12.49
C GLU A 139 5.08 -12.56 -11.26
N ALA A 140 6.37 -12.37 -10.96
CA ALA A 140 7.00 -12.88 -9.74
C ALA A 140 6.34 -12.29 -8.48
N LEU A 141 6.01 -11.00 -8.47
CA LEU A 141 5.29 -10.35 -7.37
C LEU A 141 3.84 -10.86 -7.24
N ILE A 142 3.16 -11.02 -8.36
CA ILE A 142 1.79 -11.58 -8.38
C ILE A 142 1.78 -13.00 -7.80
N ALA A 143 2.71 -13.84 -8.25
CA ALA A 143 2.86 -15.20 -7.74
C ALA A 143 3.18 -15.20 -6.24
N ALA A 144 4.10 -14.33 -5.80
CA ALA A 144 4.47 -14.18 -4.40
C ALA A 144 3.27 -13.79 -3.51
N ALA A 145 2.41 -12.89 -3.98
CA ALA A 145 1.19 -12.50 -3.26
C ALA A 145 0.19 -13.67 -3.18
N GLY A 146 0.04 -14.44 -4.25
CA GLY A 146 -0.78 -15.66 -4.27
C GLY A 146 -0.27 -16.72 -3.29
N ASP A 147 1.04 -16.95 -3.24
CA ASP A 147 1.67 -17.90 -2.31
C ASP A 147 1.59 -17.46 -0.86
N ALA A 148 1.67 -16.16 -0.60
CA ALA A 148 1.45 -15.59 0.73
C ALA A 148 -0.04 -15.47 1.09
N GLY A 149 -0.93 -15.55 0.11
CA GLY A 149 -2.39 -15.58 0.27
C GLY A 149 -3.06 -14.22 0.41
N ILE A 150 -2.36 -13.09 0.23
CA ILE A 150 -2.94 -11.75 0.22
C ILE A 150 -3.31 -11.30 -1.20
N ARG A 151 -4.15 -10.27 -1.30
CA ARG A 151 -4.50 -9.66 -2.59
C ARG A 151 -3.43 -8.67 -3.01
N ILE A 152 -3.20 -8.53 -4.31
CA ILE A 152 -2.26 -7.55 -4.87
C ILE A 152 -2.96 -6.65 -5.89
N THR A 153 -2.69 -5.36 -5.79
CA THR A 153 -2.80 -4.42 -6.92
C THR A 153 -1.39 -4.09 -7.35
N LEU A 154 -0.96 -4.69 -8.45
CA LEU A 154 0.35 -4.43 -9.02
C LEU A 154 0.29 -3.09 -9.77
N LEU A 155 0.91 -2.07 -9.19
CA LEU A 155 1.02 -0.73 -9.77
C LEU A 155 2.25 -0.69 -10.67
N ASP A 156 2.07 -1.12 -11.92
CA ASP A 156 3.17 -1.15 -12.89
C ASP A 156 3.58 0.27 -13.26
N THR A 157 4.85 0.59 -13.07
CA THR A 157 5.33 1.96 -12.95
C THR A 157 6.12 2.39 -14.16
N ALA A 158 5.71 3.46 -14.81
CA ALA A 158 6.53 4.14 -15.81
C ALA A 158 7.70 4.86 -15.13
N TYR A 159 8.94 4.50 -15.49
CA TYR A 159 10.20 5.08 -15.04
C TYR A 159 11.13 5.30 -16.24
N LEU A 160 11.23 6.51 -16.77
CA LEU A 160 11.79 6.78 -18.09
C LEU A 160 13.00 7.73 -18.07
N SER A 161 13.27 8.39 -16.93
CA SER A 161 14.28 9.45 -16.84
C SER A 161 15.03 9.40 -15.51
N SER A 162 16.28 9.83 -15.47
CA SER A 162 17.07 9.95 -14.25
C SER A 162 16.86 11.28 -13.49
N GLY A 163 16.06 12.19 -14.02
CA GLY A 163 15.77 13.48 -13.38
C GLY A 163 15.05 14.46 -14.30
N ILE A 164 14.54 15.54 -13.70
CA ILE A 164 13.84 16.62 -14.41
C ILE A 164 14.79 17.34 -15.37
N SER A 165 14.32 17.64 -16.58
CA SER A 165 15.12 18.28 -17.62
C SER A 165 14.24 18.94 -18.67
N LYS A 166 14.70 20.08 -19.25
CA LYS A 166 14.09 20.71 -20.43
C LYS A 166 14.35 19.92 -21.72
N ARG A 167 15.22 18.92 -21.69
CA ARG A 167 15.49 18.06 -22.84
C ARG A 167 14.26 17.19 -23.10
N ARG A 168 13.79 17.17 -24.34
CA ARG A 168 12.74 16.25 -24.78
C ARG A 168 13.16 14.80 -24.49
N GLY A 169 12.29 14.01 -23.87
CA GLY A 169 12.60 12.65 -23.40
C GLY A 169 13.33 12.59 -22.05
N GLY A 170 13.56 13.74 -21.39
CA GLY A 170 14.20 13.80 -20.07
C GLY A 170 15.72 13.54 -20.10
N LYS A 171 16.31 13.28 -18.95
CA LYS A 171 17.69 12.76 -18.82
C LYS A 171 17.66 11.24 -18.99
N PRO A 172 18.54 10.64 -19.81
CA PRO A 172 18.60 9.19 -19.89
C PRO A 172 18.75 8.54 -18.52
N PRO A 173 18.11 7.38 -18.28
CA PRO A 173 18.34 6.60 -17.06
C PRO A 173 19.83 6.30 -16.87
N ASP A 174 20.30 6.37 -15.64
CA ASP A 174 21.68 5.98 -15.32
C ASP A 174 21.84 4.44 -15.33
N ARG A 175 23.08 3.96 -15.15
CA ARG A 175 23.40 2.52 -15.20
C ARG A 175 22.59 1.64 -14.24
N HIS A 176 22.07 2.20 -13.14
CA HIS A 176 21.27 1.48 -12.17
C HIS A 176 19.78 1.54 -12.51
N GLN A 177 19.37 2.60 -13.20
CA GLN A 177 17.97 2.89 -13.54
C GLN A 177 17.55 2.28 -14.88
N VAL A 178 18.49 1.91 -15.75
CA VAL A 178 18.16 1.33 -17.08
C VAL A 178 17.27 0.10 -16.99
N ARG A 179 17.35 -0.68 -15.89
CA ARG A 179 16.49 -1.82 -15.66
C ARG A 179 15.04 -1.47 -15.27
N PHE A 180 14.78 -0.20 -14.97
CA PHE A 180 13.45 0.30 -14.62
C PHE A 180 12.71 0.85 -15.84
N SER A 181 13.41 1.04 -16.96
CA SER A 181 12.93 1.86 -18.07
C SER A 181 12.60 1.06 -19.32
N ASP A 182 11.38 1.17 -19.77
CA ASP A 182 10.94 0.71 -21.10
C ASP A 182 11.34 1.69 -22.23
N GLY A 183 12.08 2.76 -21.90
CA GLY A 183 12.51 3.80 -22.83
C GLY A 183 11.47 4.86 -23.14
N THR A 184 10.22 4.48 -23.36
CA THR A 184 9.09 5.41 -23.61
C THR A 184 7.82 4.96 -22.89
N ALA A 185 6.90 5.90 -22.63
CA ALA A 185 5.60 5.58 -22.06
C ALA A 185 4.74 4.69 -22.99
N HIS A 186 4.94 4.76 -24.32
CA HIS A 186 4.27 3.85 -25.25
C HIS A 186 4.77 2.42 -25.09
N ALA A 187 6.10 2.20 -25.03
CA ALA A 187 6.66 0.87 -24.81
C ALA A 187 6.24 0.29 -23.45
N TRP A 188 6.21 1.13 -22.42
CA TRP A 188 5.63 0.77 -21.13
C TRP A 188 4.16 0.34 -21.27
N ALA A 189 3.33 1.14 -21.96
CA ALA A 189 1.92 0.84 -22.17
C ALA A 189 1.69 -0.46 -22.94
N GLU A 190 2.52 -0.77 -23.94
CA GLU A 190 2.47 -2.03 -24.69
C GLU A 190 2.79 -3.23 -23.77
N ARG A 191 3.88 -3.13 -22.98
CA ARG A 191 4.29 -4.20 -22.06
C ARG A 191 3.25 -4.45 -20.99
N VAL A 192 2.78 -3.41 -20.31
CA VAL A 192 1.79 -3.56 -19.22
C VAL A 192 0.41 -3.98 -19.75
N SER A 193 0.04 -3.62 -20.97
CA SER A 193 -1.19 -4.11 -21.61
C SER A 193 -1.18 -5.62 -21.76
N ALA A 194 -0.07 -6.19 -22.21
CA ALA A 194 0.07 -7.65 -22.33
C ALA A 194 -0.05 -8.37 -20.97
N LEU A 195 0.38 -7.72 -19.87
CA LEU A 195 0.17 -8.24 -18.52
C LEU A 195 -1.29 -8.11 -18.10
N ALA A 196 -1.86 -6.92 -18.26
CA ALA A 196 -3.23 -6.62 -17.81
C ALA A 196 -4.29 -7.47 -18.52
N ASP A 197 -4.06 -7.84 -19.76
CA ASP A 197 -4.98 -8.67 -20.55
C ASP A 197 -5.07 -10.12 -20.04
N ARG A 198 -4.13 -10.55 -19.17
CA ARG A 198 -4.17 -11.87 -18.51
C ARG A 198 -5.07 -11.90 -17.28
N TYR A 199 -5.36 -10.76 -16.68
CA TYR A 199 -6.14 -10.63 -15.45
C TYR A 199 -7.42 -9.84 -15.71
N THR A 200 -8.56 -10.46 -15.48
CA THR A 200 -9.85 -9.81 -15.67
C THR A 200 -10.18 -8.88 -14.49
N LYS A 201 -11.11 -7.95 -14.70
CA LYS A 201 -11.62 -7.10 -13.60
C LYS A 201 -12.31 -7.91 -12.49
N ASP A 202 -12.76 -9.14 -12.80
CA ASP A 202 -13.42 -10.04 -11.85
C ASP A 202 -12.43 -10.89 -11.05
N ASP A 203 -11.13 -10.82 -11.34
CA ASP A 203 -10.13 -11.48 -10.51
C ASP A 203 -10.07 -10.80 -9.13
N GLU A 204 -10.47 -11.54 -8.10
CA GLU A 204 -10.51 -11.01 -6.75
C GLU A 204 -9.13 -10.90 -6.09
N HIS A 205 -8.12 -11.62 -6.58
CA HIS A 205 -6.77 -11.63 -5.99
C HIS A 205 -5.83 -10.64 -6.65
N VAL A 206 -5.93 -10.44 -7.97
CA VAL A 206 -4.99 -9.64 -8.75
C VAL A 206 -5.70 -8.47 -9.43
N ARG A 207 -5.14 -7.28 -9.32
CA ARG A 207 -5.45 -6.13 -10.17
C ARG A 207 -4.17 -5.58 -10.75
N ILE A 208 -4.22 -5.14 -11.99
CA ILE A 208 -3.11 -4.41 -12.63
C ILE A 208 -3.50 -2.94 -12.66
N GLY A 209 -2.73 -2.13 -11.98
CA GLY A 209 -2.82 -0.68 -11.96
C GLY A 209 -1.63 -0.05 -12.67
N ALA A 210 -1.66 1.26 -12.80
CA ALA A 210 -0.59 2.07 -13.35
C ALA A 210 0.10 2.90 -12.27
N ALA A 211 1.36 3.28 -12.50
CA ALA A 211 1.97 4.35 -11.75
C ALA A 211 2.87 5.23 -12.63
N VAL A 212 2.83 6.53 -12.37
CA VAL A 212 3.88 7.47 -12.72
C VAL A 212 4.86 7.46 -11.58
N HIS A 213 6.13 7.06 -11.80
CA HIS A 213 7.08 7.03 -10.66
C HIS A 213 7.10 8.39 -9.94
N SER A 214 7.30 9.47 -10.67
CA SER A 214 7.25 10.86 -10.20
C SER A 214 7.53 11.78 -11.39
N VAL A 215 7.36 13.09 -11.23
CA VAL A 215 7.80 14.08 -12.24
C VAL A 215 9.33 14.09 -12.45
N ARG A 216 10.09 13.47 -11.54
CA ARG A 216 11.55 13.27 -11.70
C ARG A 216 11.86 12.20 -12.72
N ALA A 217 11.03 11.18 -12.83
CA ALA A 217 11.33 9.97 -13.56
C ALA A 217 10.47 9.78 -14.82
N VAL A 218 9.44 10.58 -15.03
CA VAL A 218 8.63 10.57 -16.25
C VAL A 218 8.67 11.97 -16.85
N PRO A 219 9.21 12.14 -18.07
CA PRO A 219 9.19 13.42 -18.80
C PRO A 219 7.77 13.95 -18.98
N ALA A 220 7.58 15.27 -18.87
CA ALA A 220 6.28 15.91 -18.88
C ALA A 220 5.40 15.48 -20.07
N GLU A 221 5.97 15.45 -21.27
CA GLU A 221 5.28 15.07 -22.52
C GLU A 221 4.86 13.59 -22.59
N GLN A 222 5.28 12.76 -21.63
CA GLN A 222 4.93 11.33 -21.55
C GLN A 222 3.93 11.01 -20.44
N LEU A 223 3.62 11.97 -19.56
CA LEU A 223 2.70 11.79 -18.43
C LEU A 223 1.29 11.43 -18.91
N SER A 224 0.79 12.11 -19.95
CA SER A 224 -0.56 11.87 -20.46
C SER A 224 -0.75 10.46 -21.00
N THR A 225 0.28 9.84 -21.58
CA THR A 225 0.19 8.45 -22.07
C THR A 225 -0.10 7.47 -20.93
N VAL A 226 0.52 7.66 -19.76
CA VAL A 226 0.29 6.81 -18.58
C VAL A 226 -1.12 7.06 -18.02
N ALA A 227 -1.53 8.33 -17.93
CA ALA A 227 -2.86 8.70 -17.44
C ALA A 227 -3.97 8.16 -18.35
N GLU A 228 -3.84 8.30 -19.66
CA GLU A 228 -4.78 7.80 -20.67
C GLU A 228 -4.89 6.27 -20.64
N TRP A 229 -3.77 5.56 -20.42
CA TRP A 229 -3.79 4.11 -20.26
C TRP A 229 -4.59 3.68 -19.05
N ALA A 230 -4.37 4.32 -17.90
CA ALA A 230 -5.09 4.01 -16.66
C ALA A 230 -6.58 4.34 -16.78
N GLU A 231 -6.91 5.49 -17.38
CA GLU A 231 -8.29 5.91 -17.62
C GLU A 231 -9.05 4.94 -18.52
N ALA A 232 -8.45 4.56 -19.66
CA ALA A 232 -9.06 3.64 -20.62
C ALA A 232 -9.35 2.24 -20.03
N ARG A 233 -8.57 1.84 -19.03
CA ARG A 233 -8.75 0.56 -18.31
C ARG A 233 -9.53 0.70 -17.02
N GLU A 234 -9.92 1.93 -16.62
CA GLU A 234 -10.62 2.24 -15.38
C GLU A 234 -9.88 1.66 -14.15
N THR A 235 -8.55 1.73 -14.14
CA THR A 235 -7.69 1.14 -13.11
C THR A 235 -7.04 2.22 -12.23
N PRO A 236 -6.58 1.89 -11.01
CA PRO A 236 -5.85 2.84 -10.17
C PRO A 236 -4.59 3.38 -10.84
N LEU A 237 -4.31 4.66 -10.59
CA LEU A 237 -3.09 5.35 -10.98
C LEU A 237 -2.42 5.93 -9.73
N HIS A 238 -1.17 5.55 -9.45
CA HIS A 238 -0.43 6.10 -8.33
C HIS A 238 0.74 6.95 -8.79
N VAL A 239 1.18 7.88 -7.94
CA VAL A 239 2.33 8.74 -8.24
C VAL A 239 3.00 9.23 -6.95
N HIS A 240 4.35 9.15 -6.84
CA HIS A 240 5.07 9.86 -5.80
C HIS A 240 5.01 11.36 -6.08
N LEU A 241 4.61 12.14 -5.10
CA LEU A 241 4.36 13.57 -5.26
C LEU A 241 5.03 14.39 -4.17
N SER A 242 5.93 15.28 -4.56
CA SER A 242 6.51 16.29 -3.67
C SER A 242 7.07 15.73 -2.36
N GLU A 243 7.69 14.55 -2.43
CA GLU A 243 8.30 13.86 -1.30
C GLU A 243 9.50 14.67 -0.76
N GLN A 244 10.31 15.21 -1.67
CA GLN A 244 11.52 15.97 -1.37
C GLN A 244 11.41 17.40 -1.93
N THR A 245 11.84 18.40 -1.16
CA THR A 245 11.86 19.81 -1.61
C THR A 245 12.66 20.00 -2.90
N ALA A 246 13.75 19.23 -3.08
CA ALA A 246 14.55 19.25 -4.30
C ALA A 246 13.78 18.87 -5.57
N GLU A 247 12.72 18.04 -5.47
CA GLU A 247 11.82 17.74 -6.57
C GLU A 247 11.03 18.99 -6.97
N ASN A 248 10.45 19.68 -5.98
CA ASN A 248 9.66 20.89 -6.20
C ASN A 248 10.52 21.98 -6.84
N ASP A 249 11.73 22.22 -6.28
CA ASP A 249 12.66 23.23 -6.80
C ASP A 249 13.06 22.95 -8.24
N ALA A 250 13.39 21.71 -8.57
CA ALA A 250 13.78 21.30 -9.92
C ALA A 250 12.59 21.40 -10.89
N CYS A 251 11.38 21.04 -10.46
CA CYS A 251 10.17 21.12 -11.27
C CYS A 251 9.83 22.59 -11.59
N LEU A 252 9.83 23.44 -10.58
CA LEU A 252 9.57 24.87 -10.71
C LEU A 252 10.61 25.54 -11.64
N ALA A 253 11.90 25.28 -11.43
CA ALA A 253 12.97 25.85 -12.26
C ALA A 253 12.91 25.40 -13.72
N THR A 254 12.37 24.22 -14.00
CA THR A 254 12.36 23.63 -15.34
C THR A 254 11.05 23.91 -16.08
N HIS A 255 9.92 23.79 -15.43
CA HIS A 255 8.59 23.83 -16.03
C HIS A 255 7.76 25.05 -15.62
N ASP A 256 8.24 25.87 -14.69
CA ASP A 256 7.47 26.96 -14.07
C ASP A 256 6.13 26.46 -13.48
N ARG A 257 6.18 25.25 -12.89
CA ARG A 257 5.04 24.56 -12.31
C ARG A 257 5.49 23.80 -11.04
N THR A 258 4.58 23.71 -10.04
CA THR A 258 4.74 22.72 -8.99
C THR A 258 4.55 21.31 -9.55
N PRO A 259 5.07 20.24 -8.89
CA PRO A 259 4.81 18.87 -9.32
C PRO A 259 3.32 18.55 -9.45
N ALA A 260 2.49 18.96 -8.49
CA ALA A 260 1.04 18.74 -8.55
C ALA A 260 0.41 19.45 -9.75
N ARG A 261 0.80 20.68 -10.02
CA ARG A 261 0.28 21.44 -11.17
C ARG A 261 0.72 20.81 -12.50
N LEU A 262 1.97 20.36 -12.58
CA LEU A 262 2.46 19.67 -13.79
C LEU A 262 1.68 18.37 -14.05
N LEU A 263 1.40 17.58 -13.02
CA LEU A 263 0.60 16.37 -13.13
C LEU A 263 -0.84 16.68 -13.59
N ALA A 264 -1.44 17.75 -13.04
CA ALA A 264 -2.78 18.20 -13.43
C ALA A 264 -2.84 18.65 -14.90
N ASP A 265 -1.85 19.44 -15.35
CA ASP A 265 -1.77 19.93 -16.74
C ASP A 265 -1.67 18.79 -17.76
N HIS A 266 -1.24 17.58 -17.33
CA HIS A 266 -1.13 16.36 -18.14
C HIS A 266 -2.19 15.29 -17.84
N GLY A 267 -3.25 15.61 -17.10
CA GLY A 267 -4.39 14.72 -16.85
C GLY A 267 -4.12 13.57 -15.90
N VAL A 268 -3.03 13.62 -15.11
CA VAL A 268 -2.69 12.55 -14.14
C VAL A 268 -3.58 12.59 -12.91
N LEU A 269 -4.02 13.79 -12.47
CA LEU A 269 -4.86 13.94 -11.27
C LEU A 269 -6.32 13.59 -11.55
N GLY A 270 -6.96 12.90 -10.62
CA GLY A 270 -8.36 12.51 -10.73
C GLY A 270 -8.79 11.51 -9.65
N PRO A 271 -10.07 11.10 -9.64
CA PRO A 271 -10.64 10.30 -8.55
C PRO A 271 -10.09 8.85 -8.46
N ARG A 272 -9.39 8.36 -9.48
CA ARG A 272 -8.69 7.08 -9.45
C ARG A 272 -7.18 7.24 -9.22
N THR A 273 -6.71 8.47 -9.05
CA THR A 273 -5.29 8.74 -8.78
C THR A 273 -5.05 8.85 -7.29
N THR A 274 -3.96 8.25 -6.81
CA THR A 274 -3.45 8.39 -5.44
C THR A 274 -2.05 8.99 -5.48
N ALA A 275 -1.92 10.18 -4.90
CA ALA A 275 -0.65 10.87 -4.69
C ALA A 275 0.01 10.34 -3.40
N VAL A 276 1.21 9.76 -3.51
CA VAL A 276 1.94 9.20 -2.38
C VAL A 276 2.82 10.28 -1.76
N HIS A 277 2.91 10.30 -0.43
CA HIS A 277 3.58 11.29 0.42
C HIS A 277 2.91 12.66 0.44
N SER A 278 2.92 13.37 -0.69
CA SER A 278 2.34 14.73 -0.77
C SER A 278 2.87 15.66 0.34
N THR A 279 4.19 15.56 0.65
CA THR A 279 4.79 16.16 1.84
C THR A 279 4.94 17.67 1.71
N HIS A 280 5.45 18.14 0.56
CA HIS A 280 5.83 19.55 0.35
C HIS A 280 4.89 20.24 -0.64
N LEU A 281 3.62 20.40 -0.27
CA LEU A 281 2.60 21.05 -1.10
C LEU A 281 2.37 22.51 -0.71
N THR A 282 2.01 23.32 -1.70
CA THR A 282 1.45 24.66 -1.48
C THR A 282 -0.06 24.57 -1.19
N ASP A 283 -0.67 25.65 -0.68
CA ASP A 283 -2.12 25.71 -0.47
C ASP A 283 -2.89 25.53 -1.80
N ASP A 284 -2.36 26.04 -2.91
CA ASP A 284 -2.93 25.85 -4.25
C ASP A 284 -2.87 24.40 -4.70
N ASP A 285 -1.77 23.67 -4.39
CA ASP A 285 -1.65 22.25 -4.68
C ASP A 285 -2.64 21.43 -3.86
N ILE A 286 -2.84 21.75 -2.58
CA ILE A 286 -3.83 21.12 -1.70
C ILE A 286 -5.25 21.31 -2.26
N ALA A 287 -5.60 22.54 -2.64
CA ALA A 287 -6.89 22.85 -3.25
C ALA A 287 -7.07 22.11 -4.59
N LEU A 288 -6.00 21.98 -5.38
CA LEU A 288 -6.02 21.28 -6.67
C LEU A 288 -6.29 19.78 -6.49
N LEU A 289 -5.56 19.11 -5.57
CA LEU A 289 -5.79 17.69 -5.26
C LEU A 289 -7.21 17.43 -4.76
N GLY A 290 -7.69 18.28 -3.84
CA GLY A 290 -9.05 18.19 -3.31
C GLY A 290 -10.12 18.36 -4.39
N SER A 291 -10.01 19.38 -5.24
CA SER A 291 -10.98 19.69 -6.31
C SER A 291 -11.04 18.58 -7.38
N THR A 292 -9.93 17.92 -7.66
CA THR A 292 -9.86 16.77 -8.56
C THR A 292 -10.23 15.44 -7.89
N ARG A 293 -10.48 15.45 -6.57
CA ARG A 293 -10.68 14.24 -5.75
C ARG A 293 -9.53 13.24 -5.85
N THR A 294 -8.33 13.72 -6.10
CA THR A 294 -7.13 12.90 -6.08
C THR A 294 -6.89 12.43 -4.64
N GLY A 295 -6.80 11.11 -4.44
CA GLY A 295 -6.49 10.53 -3.15
C GLY A 295 -5.06 10.81 -2.71
N THR A 296 -4.78 10.70 -1.42
CA THR A 296 -3.44 10.76 -0.87
C THR A 296 -3.13 9.52 -0.05
N CYS A 297 -1.91 8.99 -0.22
CA CYS A 297 -1.39 7.89 0.59
C CYS A 297 -0.23 8.42 1.43
N MET A 298 -0.43 8.48 2.74
CA MET A 298 0.61 8.87 3.69
C MET A 298 1.38 7.63 4.16
N CYS A 299 2.69 7.78 4.32
CA CYS A 299 3.59 6.72 4.77
C CYS A 299 4.44 7.22 5.96
N PRO A 300 3.80 7.56 7.11
CA PRO A 300 4.44 8.28 8.21
C PRO A 300 5.71 7.62 8.76
N THR A 301 5.81 6.28 8.77
CA THR A 301 7.03 5.62 9.25
C THR A 301 8.20 5.80 8.29
N THR A 302 7.97 5.81 6.98
CA THR A 302 8.97 6.12 5.96
C THR A 302 9.35 7.60 5.99
N GLU A 303 8.38 8.50 6.02
CA GLU A 303 8.58 9.95 6.05
C GLU A 303 9.41 10.37 7.26
N ARG A 304 9.25 9.67 8.41
CA ARG A 304 10.13 9.82 9.59
C ARG A 304 11.52 9.24 9.38
N ASP A 305 11.62 8.04 8.81
CA ASP A 305 12.89 7.33 8.60
C ASP A 305 13.80 8.06 7.61
N LEU A 306 13.23 8.66 6.57
CA LEU A 306 13.93 9.42 5.54
C LEU A 306 14.07 10.92 5.87
N ALA A 307 13.43 11.37 6.96
CA ALA A 307 13.38 12.77 7.38
C ALA A 307 12.76 13.71 6.33
N ASP A 308 11.71 13.24 5.65
CA ASP A 308 11.02 13.99 4.58
C ASP A 308 10.22 15.17 5.13
N GLY A 309 9.69 15.02 6.33
CA GLY A 309 8.84 16.03 6.98
C GLY A 309 7.45 15.51 7.29
N ILE A 310 6.56 16.43 7.69
CA ILE A 310 5.15 16.13 7.99
C ILE A 310 4.30 16.76 6.90
N GLY A 311 3.69 15.93 6.06
CA GLY A 311 2.80 16.38 4.99
C GLY A 311 1.47 16.96 5.50
N PRO A 312 0.77 17.77 4.70
CA PRO A 312 -0.45 18.48 5.08
C PRO A 312 -1.71 17.59 5.00
N ALA A 313 -1.66 16.36 5.54
CA ALA A 313 -2.72 15.36 5.39
C ALA A 313 -4.10 15.86 5.87
N ALA A 314 -4.16 16.60 6.99
CA ALA A 314 -5.40 17.18 7.46
C ALA A 314 -5.97 18.22 6.49
N GLY A 315 -5.10 19.05 5.89
CA GLY A 315 -5.49 20.01 4.85
C GLY A 315 -6.01 19.35 3.60
N LEU A 316 -5.33 18.31 3.14
CA LEU A 316 -5.72 17.50 1.97
C LEU A 316 -7.09 16.85 2.15
N GLN A 317 -7.33 16.20 3.30
CA GLN A 317 -8.62 15.59 3.58
C GLN A 317 -9.73 16.64 3.68
N HIS A 318 -9.46 17.80 4.33
CA HIS A 318 -10.41 18.89 4.41
C HIS A 318 -10.74 19.49 3.02
N ALA A 319 -9.78 19.52 2.11
CA ALA A 319 -9.97 19.95 0.72
C ALA A 319 -10.76 18.93 -0.12
N GLY A 320 -10.93 17.68 0.34
CA GLY A 320 -11.71 16.64 -0.33
C GLY A 320 -10.89 15.49 -0.91
N SER A 321 -9.58 15.41 -0.64
CA SER A 321 -8.75 14.25 -1.02
C SER A 321 -9.02 13.06 -0.10
N PRO A 322 -9.41 11.88 -0.63
CA PRO A 322 -9.48 10.65 0.17
C PRO A 322 -8.12 10.30 0.77
N LEU A 323 -8.11 9.80 2.01
CA LEU A 323 -6.90 9.47 2.75
C LEU A 323 -6.69 7.96 2.81
N SER A 324 -5.48 7.50 2.55
CA SER A 324 -5.05 6.11 2.72
C SER A 324 -3.65 6.03 3.32
N LEU A 325 -3.21 4.82 3.70
CA LEU A 325 -1.97 4.57 4.41
C LEU A 325 -1.13 3.50 3.71
N GLY A 326 0.19 3.67 3.74
CA GLY A 326 1.15 2.72 3.18
C GLY A 326 2.38 2.53 4.06
N SER A 327 3.01 1.36 3.97
CA SER A 327 4.27 1.04 4.68
C SER A 327 5.53 1.38 3.88
N ASP A 328 5.36 1.68 2.62
CA ASP A 328 6.35 2.16 1.64
C ASP A 328 7.73 1.46 1.74
N SER A 329 8.71 2.06 2.41
CA SER A 329 10.08 1.53 2.52
C SER A 329 10.22 0.33 3.48
N HIS A 330 9.14 -0.05 4.17
CA HIS A 330 9.13 -1.12 5.16
C HIS A 330 10.11 -0.93 6.31
N ALA A 331 10.39 0.31 6.70
CA ALA A 331 11.01 0.59 7.99
C ALA A 331 10.20 -0.09 9.11
N VAL A 332 8.88 -0.01 9.00
CA VAL A 332 7.89 -0.78 9.77
C VAL A 332 6.85 -1.37 8.81
N ILE A 333 6.29 -2.54 9.12
CA ILE A 333 5.09 -3.10 8.47
C ILE A 333 4.02 -3.22 9.55
N ASP A 334 3.28 -2.12 9.77
CA ASP A 334 2.23 -2.02 10.80
C ASP A 334 1.29 -0.86 10.46
N ILE A 335 0.15 -1.15 9.85
CA ILE A 335 -0.84 -0.13 9.45
C ILE A 335 -1.50 0.55 10.68
N PHE A 336 -1.54 -0.12 11.85
CA PHE A 336 -1.97 0.54 13.09
C PHE A 336 -0.99 1.65 13.50
N GLU A 337 0.32 1.40 13.33
CA GLU A 337 1.34 2.42 13.58
C GLU A 337 1.28 3.55 12.56
N GLU A 338 1.05 3.27 11.28
CA GLU A 338 0.87 4.32 10.25
C GLU A 338 -0.33 5.23 10.61
N ALA A 339 -1.47 4.63 10.96
CA ALA A 339 -2.67 5.36 11.39
C ALA A 339 -2.41 6.23 12.63
N ARG A 340 -1.76 5.65 13.65
CA ARG A 340 -1.37 6.36 14.88
C ARG A 340 -0.40 7.50 14.59
N ALA A 341 0.61 7.23 13.78
CA ALA A 341 1.66 8.17 13.46
C ALA A 341 1.13 9.40 12.76
N LEU A 342 0.16 9.24 11.86
CA LEU A 342 -0.48 10.35 11.16
C LEU A 342 -1.07 11.38 12.14
N GLU A 343 -1.89 10.94 13.10
CA GLU A 343 -2.46 11.82 14.12
C GLU A 343 -1.39 12.39 15.05
N LEU A 344 -0.41 11.57 15.49
CA LEU A 344 0.60 12.02 16.44
C LEU A 344 1.59 13.01 15.83
N ASN A 345 1.98 12.84 14.57
CA ASN A 345 2.82 13.80 13.84
C ASN A 345 2.10 15.15 13.69
N GLU A 346 0.81 15.11 13.35
CA GLU A 346 0.00 16.32 13.21
C GLU A 346 -0.17 17.05 14.55
N ARG A 347 -0.33 16.31 15.67
CA ARG A 347 -0.33 16.90 17.02
C ARG A 347 0.97 17.65 17.34
N LEU A 348 2.12 17.07 16.98
CA LEU A 348 3.41 17.71 17.18
C LEU A 348 3.56 18.96 16.32
N ARG A 349 3.15 18.90 15.05
CA ARG A 349 3.23 20.02 14.12
C ARG A 349 2.36 21.20 14.56
N THR A 350 1.12 20.93 14.98
CA THR A 350 0.12 21.96 15.29
C THR A 350 0.02 22.31 16.78
N ARG A 351 0.55 21.44 17.67
CA ARG A 351 0.36 21.50 19.13
C ARG A 351 -1.12 21.43 19.54
N THR A 352 -1.94 20.76 18.74
CA THR A 352 -3.37 20.54 18.95
C THR A 352 -3.69 19.05 18.82
N ARG A 353 -4.71 18.57 19.54
CA ARG A 353 -5.18 17.17 19.48
C ARG A 353 -6.48 17.05 18.70
N GLY A 354 -6.72 15.87 18.13
CA GLY A 354 -8.02 15.51 17.55
C GLY A 354 -8.20 16.01 16.13
N HIS A 355 -7.15 15.91 15.30
CA HIS A 355 -7.25 16.16 13.86
C HIS A 355 -8.11 15.10 13.19
N TRP A 356 -8.02 13.86 13.68
CA TRP A 356 -8.87 12.76 13.26
C TRP A 356 -9.49 12.03 14.46
N THR A 357 -10.69 11.49 14.25
CA THR A 357 -11.23 10.44 15.10
C THR A 357 -10.50 9.13 14.81
N ALA A 358 -10.44 8.22 15.79
CA ALA A 358 -9.88 6.89 15.56
C ALA A 358 -10.64 6.14 14.45
N ALA A 359 -11.96 6.31 14.36
CA ALA A 359 -12.78 5.75 13.30
C ALA A 359 -12.37 6.24 11.90
N ALA A 360 -12.10 7.54 11.73
CA ALA A 360 -11.63 8.07 10.45
C ALA A 360 -10.27 7.51 10.04
N LEU A 361 -9.33 7.34 10.99
CA LEU A 361 -8.04 6.71 10.73
C LEU A 361 -8.18 5.23 10.39
N LEU A 362 -9.11 4.53 11.04
CA LEU A 362 -9.41 3.13 10.73
C LEU A 362 -10.04 2.99 9.33
N THR A 363 -10.90 3.94 8.91
CA THR A 363 -11.45 3.98 7.55
C THR A 363 -10.32 4.18 6.51
N ALA A 364 -9.35 5.08 6.77
CA ALA A 364 -8.17 5.25 5.92
C ALA A 364 -7.33 3.97 5.81
N ALA A 365 -7.23 3.18 6.89
CA ALA A 365 -6.52 1.90 6.95
C ALA A 365 -7.29 0.72 6.31
N THR A 366 -8.60 0.89 6.05
CA THR A 366 -9.49 -0.17 5.55
C THR A 366 -10.19 0.25 4.27
N ALA A 367 -11.41 0.78 4.33
CA ALA A 367 -12.26 1.05 3.18
C ALA A 367 -11.63 2.00 2.15
N ASP A 368 -11.06 3.13 2.60
CA ASP A 368 -10.44 4.10 1.70
C ASP A 368 -9.13 3.56 1.10
N GLY A 369 -8.33 2.84 1.90
CA GLY A 369 -7.14 2.17 1.41
C GLY A 369 -7.45 1.11 0.33
N HIS A 370 -8.47 0.29 0.54
CA HIS A 370 -8.92 -0.67 -0.47
C HIS A 370 -9.47 0.02 -1.73
N ALA A 371 -10.23 1.11 -1.57
CA ALA A 371 -10.75 1.88 -2.69
C ALA A 371 -9.61 2.48 -3.54
N ALA A 372 -8.53 3.00 -2.90
CA ALA A 372 -7.33 3.48 -3.59
C ALA A 372 -6.61 2.37 -4.38
N LEU A 373 -6.78 1.12 -3.98
CA LEU A 373 -6.30 -0.07 -4.70
C LEU A 373 -7.27 -0.60 -5.77
N GLY A 374 -8.37 0.13 -6.05
CA GLY A 374 -9.40 -0.28 -6.99
C GLY A 374 -10.30 -1.41 -6.48
N ARG A 375 -10.41 -1.59 -5.16
CA ARG A 375 -11.21 -2.63 -4.50
C ARG A 375 -12.26 -2.02 -3.55
N PRO A 376 -13.21 -1.20 -4.05
CA PRO A 376 -14.21 -0.55 -3.19
C PRO A 376 -15.14 -1.55 -2.50
N GLU A 377 -15.15 -2.80 -2.94
CA GLU A 377 -15.90 -3.92 -2.36
C GLU A 377 -15.22 -4.57 -1.15
N ALA A 378 -14.03 -4.10 -0.75
CA ALA A 378 -13.30 -4.58 0.43
C ALA A 378 -13.30 -3.55 1.56
N GLY A 379 -12.77 -3.92 2.73
CA GLY A 379 -12.54 -3.01 3.85
C GLY A 379 -13.79 -2.71 4.68
N ARG A 380 -14.85 -3.54 4.57
CA ARG A 380 -16.08 -3.45 5.38
C ARG A 380 -16.56 -4.84 5.80
N ILE A 381 -17.25 -4.91 6.94
CA ILE A 381 -17.95 -6.13 7.39
C ILE A 381 -19.42 -5.95 7.10
N GLU A 382 -19.80 -6.16 5.85
CA GLU A 382 -21.18 -6.05 5.39
C GLU A 382 -21.50 -7.08 4.29
N ARG A 383 -22.79 -7.31 4.06
CA ARG A 383 -23.23 -8.23 3.01
C ARG A 383 -22.79 -7.75 1.62
N GLY A 384 -22.15 -8.61 0.86
CA GLY A 384 -21.64 -8.36 -0.49
C GLY A 384 -20.16 -8.00 -0.51
N ALA A 385 -19.59 -7.57 0.62
CA ALA A 385 -18.17 -7.25 0.73
C ALA A 385 -17.28 -8.50 0.58
N LEU A 386 -16.02 -8.30 0.19
CA LEU A 386 -15.02 -9.35 0.26
C LEU A 386 -14.83 -9.79 1.72
N ALA A 387 -14.72 -11.10 1.93
CA ALA A 387 -14.59 -11.67 3.27
C ALA A 387 -13.15 -11.59 3.78
N ASP A 388 -12.65 -10.35 3.94
CA ASP A 388 -11.32 -10.03 4.41
C ASP A 388 -11.44 -9.42 5.82
N LEU A 389 -10.89 -10.12 6.82
CA LEU A 389 -11.05 -9.79 8.23
C LEU A 389 -9.70 -9.86 8.95
N VAL A 390 -9.52 -9.01 9.96
CA VAL A 390 -8.41 -9.10 10.91
C VAL A 390 -8.93 -9.07 12.33
N THR A 391 -8.45 -9.97 13.18
CA THR A 391 -8.81 -10.00 14.59
C THR A 391 -7.59 -9.68 15.46
N ILE A 392 -7.71 -8.66 16.31
CA ILE A 392 -6.68 -8.27 17.27
C ILE A 392 -7.06 -8.77 18.67
N ALA A 393 -6.03 -9.13 19.45
CA ALA A 393 -6.17 -9.51 20.85
C ALA A 393 -6.65 -8.34 21.71
N LEU A 394 -7.55 -8.60 22.65
CA LEU A 394 -7.95 -7.66 23.70
C LEU A 394 -7.35 -7.99 25.08
N ASP A 395 -6.57 -9.06 25.16
CA ASP A 395 -5.94 -9.60 26.37
C ASP A 395 -4.40 -9.51 26.36
N SER A 396 -3.81 -8.82 25.39
CA SER A 396 -2.37 -8.56 25.37
C SER A 396 -1.99 -7.46 26.37
N VAL A 397 -0.70 -7.34 26.71
CA VAL A 397 -0.20 -6.28 27.60
C VAL A 397 -0.45 -4.86 27.06
N ARG A 398 -0.74 -4.70 25.76
CA ARG A 398 -1.04 -3.42 25.12
C ARG A 398 -2.52 -3.09 25.11
N THR A 399 -3.38 -4.09 25.03
CA THR A 399 -4.83 -3.93 24.80
C THR A 399 -5.68 -4.28 26.02
N VAL A 400 -5.13 -5.01 27.00
CA VAL A 400 -5.87 -5.41 28.22
C VAL A 400 -6.36 -4.21 29.04
N GLY A 401 -7.55 -4.35 29.62
CA GLY A 401 -8.15 -3.30 30.45
C GLY A 401 -8.89 -2.22 29.70
N GLN A 402 -8.91 -2.28 28.38
CA GLN A 402 -9.70 -1.37 27.55
C GLN A 402 -11.17 -1.80 27.50
N VAL A 403 -12.05 -0.84 27.23
CA VAL A 403 -13.49 -1.10 27.05
C VAL A 403 -13.75 -1.45 25.60
N PRO A 404 -14.24 -2.66 25.23
CA PRO A 404 -14.37 -3.10 23.85
C PRO A 404 -15.16 -2.15 22.93
N ARG A 405 -16.13 -1.40 23.48
CA ARG A 405 -16.86 -0.37 22.70
C ARG A 405 -15.99 0.75 22.12
N LEU A 406 -14.75 0.92 22.63
CA LEU A 406 -13.73 1.84 22.10
C LEU A 406 -12.82 1.15 21.07
N GLY A 407 -13.38 0.29 20.23
CA GLY A 407 -12.62 -0.56 19.34
C GLY A 407 -11.72 0.19 18.35
N ALA A 408 -12.18 1.29 17.78
CA ALA A 408 -11.36 2.10 16.90
C ALA A 408 -10.17 2.73 17.65
N GLU A 409 -10.40 3.26 18.86
CA GLU A 409 -9.36 3.82 19.73
C GLU A 409 -8.36 2.74 20.17
N ILE A 410 -8.83 1.52 20.47
CA ILE A 410 -7.97 0.39 20.82
C ILE A 410 -7.10 0.04 19.61
N ALA A 411 -7.68 -0.12 18.44
CA ALA A 411 -6.96 -0.45 17.22
C ALA A 411 -5.89 0.60 16.89
N VAL A 412 -6.27 1.88 16.83
CA VAL A 412 -5.36 2.95 16.41
C VAL A 412 -4.33 3.32 17.48
N PHE A 413 -4.74 3.43 18.75
CA PHE A 413 -3.87 4.02 19.79
C PHE A 413 -3.25 3.01 20.76
N ALA A 414 -3.67 1.74 20.76
CA ALA A 414 -3.13 0.74 21.66
C ALA A 414 -2.55 -0.47 20.94
N ALA A 415 -3.24 -1.03 19.95
CA ALA A 415 -2.80 -2.23 19.25
C ALA A 415 -1.58 -1.96 18.34
N THR A 416 -0.90 -3.04 18.01
CA THR A 416 0.19 -3.10 17.02
C THR A 416 0.04 -4.37 16.18
N ALA A 417 0.84 -4.54 15.13
CA ALA A 417 0.90 -5.78 14.37
C ALA A 417 1.08 -7.04 15.23
N ALA A 418 1.78 -6.92 16.38
CA ALA A 418 1.98 -8.04 17.32
C ALA A 418 0.70 -8.47 18.06
N ASP A 419 -0.38 -7.71 17.99
CA ASP A 419 -1.67 -8.06 18.59
C ASP A 419 -2.60 -8.79 17.59
N VAL A 420 -2.22 -8.92 16.33
CA VAL A 420 -2.98 -9.65 15.32
C VAL A 420 -2.96 -11.14 15.63
N ARG A 421 -4.14 -11.72 15.85
CA ARG A 421 -4.33 -13.16 16.07
C ARG A 421 -4.77 -13.89 14.83
N HIS A 422 -5.69 -13.27 14.08
CA HIS A 422 -6.27 -13.91 12.90
C HIS A 422 -6.29 -12.93 11.74
N THR A 423 -5.93 -13.42 10.56
CA THR A 423 -6.13 -12.73 9.28
C THR A 423 -6.86 -13.68 8.34
N ILE A 424 -7.94 -13.21 7.76
CA ILE A 424 -8.79 -13.95 6.85
C ILE A 424 -8.83 -13.19 5.52
N VAL A 425 -8.61 -13.89 4.42
CA VAL A 425 -8.65 -13.32 3.06
C VAL A 425 -9.56 -14.19 2.20
N GLY A 426 -10.60 -13.59 1.62
CA GLY A 426 -11.59 -14.32 0.84
C GLY A 426 -12.24 -15.46 1.62
N GLY A 427 -12.46 -15.29 2.92
CA GLY A 427 -12.99 -16.31 3.81
C GLY A 427 -12.05 -17.47 4.12
N ARG A 428 -10.76 -17.39 3.74
CA ARG A 428 -9.73 -18.37 4.13
C ARG A 428 -8.92 -17.84 5.31
N HIS A 429 -8.72 -18.67 6.31
CA HIS A 429 -7.82 -18.40 7.42
C HIS A 429 -6.37 -18.39 6.95
N LEU A 430 -5.78 -17.22 6.87
CA LEU A 430 -4.40 -17.01 6.44
C LEU A 430 -3.43 -16.94 7.62
N VAL A 431 -3.84 -16.26 8.69
CA VAL A 431 -3.12 -16.26 9.97
C VAL A 431 -4.04 -16.76 11.06
N ARG A 432 -3.58 -17.74 11.84
CA ARG A 432 -4.31 -18.32 12.97
C ARG A 432 -3.44 -18.28 14.21
N ASP A 433 -3.95 -17.68 15.27
CA ASP A 433 -3.25 -17.53 16.55
C ASP A 433 -1.83 -16.95 16.39
N GLY A 434 -1.68 -15.97 15.49
CA GLY A 434 -0.41 -15.31 15.21
C GLY A 434 0.56 -16.10 14.32
N ALA A 435 0.16 -17.26 13.81
CA ALA A 435 0.97 -18.09 12.91
C ALA A 435 0.39 -18.10 11.49
N HIS A 436 1.26 -17.93 10.49
CA HIS A 436 0.88 -17.99 9.09
C HIS A 436 0.61 -19.44 8.66
N THR A 437 -0.53 -19.70 8.01
CA THR A 437 -0.97 -21.07 7.71
C THR A 437 -0.29 -21.68 6.47
N LEU A 438 0.19 -20.85 5.54
CA LEU A 438 0.82 -21.28 4.28
C LEU A 438 2.36 -21.23 4.36
N ILE A 439 2.92 -20.38 5.22
CA ILE A 439 4.37 -20.20 5.39
C ILE A 439 4.69 -20.39 6.87
N PRO A 440 5.08 -21.61 7.28
CA PRO A 440 5.19 -21.96 8.71
C PRO A 440 6.26 -21.17 9.47
N ASP A 441 7.34 -20.77 8.81
CA ASP A 441 8.44 -20.01 9.41
C ASP A 441 8.74 -18.75 8.57
N VAL A 442 7.96 -17.70 8.80
CA VAL A 442 8.13 -16.41 8.12
C VAL A 442 9.47 -15.74 8.47
N PRO A 443 9.95 -15.75 9.74
CA PRO A 443 11.27 -15.24 10.10
C PRO A 443 12.40 -15.91 9.31
N GLU A 444 12.41 -17.23 9.17
CA GLU A 444 13.42 -17.97 8.39
C GLU A 444 13.33 -17.64 6.89
N ALA A 445 12.11 -17.56 6.34
CA ALA A 445 11.89 -17.17 4.94
C ALA A 445 12.43 -15.77 4.66
N LEU A 446 12.19 -14.80 5.56
CA LEU A 446 12.75 -13.45 5.49
C LEU A 446 14.29 -13.47 5.58
N ALA A 447 14.84 -14.17 6.58
CA ALA A 447 16.29 -14.24 6.78
C ALA A 447 17.02 -14.77 5.54
N ARG A 448 16.51 -15.88 4.97
CA ARG A 448 17.07 -16.51 3.77
C ARG A 448 16.95 -15.64 2.53
N SER A 449 15.77 -15.10 2.24
CA SER A 449 15.52 -14.29 1.04
C SER A 449 16.28 -12.97 1.09
N ILE A 450 16.36 -12.33 2.26
CA ILE A 450 17.15 -11.11 2.46
C ILE A 450 18.65 -11.40 2.30
N ALA A 451 19.17 -12.52 2.82
CA ALA A 451 20.56 -12.90 2.65
C ALA A 451 20.93 -13.09 1.17
N ALA A 452 20.04 -13.68 0.37
CA ALA A 452 20.25 -13.91 -1.06
C ALA A 452 20.45 -12.61 -1.87
N VAL A 453 19.85 -11.49 -1.45
CA VAL A 453 19.91 -10.21 -2.17
C VAL A 453 20.85 -9.17 -1.52
N ARG A 454 21.36 -9.45 -0.33
CA ARG A 454 22.24 -8.52 0.39
C ARG A 454 23.69 -8.55 -0.08
N GLY A 455 24.26 -9.69 -0.42
CA GLY A 455 25.67 -9.90 -0.78
C GLY A 455 26.65 -9.41 0.25
#